data_d534c61b66b4de9231fb0421e332c34c
#
_entry.id   d534c61b66b4de9231fb0421e332c34c
#
_cell.length_a   1.000
_cell.length_b   1.000
_cell.length_c   1.000
_cell.angle_alpha   90.00
_cell.angle_beta   90.00
_cell.angle_gamma   90.00
#
_symmetry.space_group_name_H-M   'P 1'
#
loop_
_entity.id
_entity.type
_entity.pdbx_description
1 polymer ?
#
loop_
_entity_poly.entity_id
_entity_poly.type
_entity_poly.pdbx_seq_one_letter_code
_entity_poly.pdbx_strand_id
1 'polypeptide(L)'
;AKVLENAEGKRTTPSVVAFGDEQLVGEPAKRQAVSNPTNTIFAAKRLIGRKFDGGSVQKDIQTSPFKIIKADNGDAWVEGKGKKYSPAQISGFILQKMKETAEKYLGQEVKKAVITVPAYFNDSQRQATKDAGKIAGLEVERIVNEPTAAALAYGLDKKKSGTVAVYDLGGGTFDISILEIGDGVFEVKSTNGDTSLGGEDFDNVLVNYLVSEF
;
A
#
# COMPACT_ATOMS: atom_id res chain seq x y z
N ALA A 1 6.87 -12.24 -16.34
CA ALA A 1 7.05 -11.11 -15.45
C ALA A 1 8.44 -11.19 -14.82
N LYS A 2 9.08 -10.04 -14.53
CA LYS A 2 10.38 -9.94 -13.86
C LYS A 2 10.27 -8.91 -12.74
N VAL A 3 10.75 -9.27 -11.55
CA VAL A 3 10.87 -8.33 -10.44
C VAL A 3 12.07 -7.42 -10.70
N LEU A 4 11.86 -6.11 -10.60
CA LEU A 4 12.90 -5.10 -10.79
C LEU A 4 13.50 -4.70 -9.45
N GLU A 5 14.81 -4.41 -9.46
CA GLU A 5 15.49 -3.82 -8.31
C GLU A 5 15.34 -2.29 -8.37
N ASN A 6 15.06 -1.69 -7.23
CA ASN A 6 14.98 -0.24 -7.08
C ASN A 6 16.39 0.41 -7.02
N ALA A 7 16.42 1.72 -6.84
CA ALA A 7 17.69 2.47 -6.77
C ALA A 7 18.58 2.05 -5.58
N GLU A 8 17.99 1.47 -4.56
CA GLU A 8 18.66 0.95 -3.36
C GLU A 8 19.08 -0.52 -3.48
N GLY A 9 18.95 -1.13 -4.69
CA GLY A 9 19.27 -2.54 -4.95
C GLY A 9 18.31 -3.54 -4.32
N LYS A 10 17.12 -3.09 -3.88
CA LYS A 10 16.12 -3.94 -3.25
C LYS A 10 14.98 -4.27 -4.23
N ARG A 11 14.38 -5.44 -4.06
CA ARG A 11 13.24 -5.91 -4.86
C ARG A 11 11.89 -5.46 -4.33
N THR A 12 11.87 -4.81 -3.17
CA THR A 12 10.70 -4.20 -2.55
C THR A 12 11.01 -2.77 -2.18
N THR A 13 9.99 -1.89 -2.20
CA THR A 13 10.10 -0.49 -1.80
C THR A 13 9.10 -0.24 -0.69
N PRO A 14 9.53 0.22 0.50
CA PRO A 14 8.60 0.57 1.58
C PRO A 14 7.60 1.62 1.12
N SER A 15 6.33 1.43 1.47
CA SER A 15 5.26 2.41 1.20
C SER A 15 5.28 3.53 2.23
N VAL A 16 6.39 4.28 2.25
CA VAL A 16 6.68 5.37 3.20
C VAL A 16 7.07 6.63 2.44
N VAL A 17 6.52 7.77 2.86
CA VAL A 17 6.82 9.10 2.32
C VAL A 17 7.20 10.03 3.46
N ALA A 18 8.35 10.66 3.41
CA ALA A 18 8.80 11.64 4.38
C ALA A 18 8.87 13.05 3.76
N PHE A 19 8.38 14.02 4.51
CA PHE A 19 8.39 15.44 4.15
C PHE A 19 9.43 16.18 5.00
N GLY A 20 10.54 16.52 4.40
CA GLY A 20 11.63 17.31 4.99
C GLY A 20 11.92 18.54 4.15
N ASP A 21 13.19 18.88 3.99
CA ASP A 21 13.63 19.88 3.01
C ASP A 21 13.43 19.35 1.60
N GLU A 22 13.62 18.04 1.43
CA GLU A 22 13.24 17.29 0.25
C GLU A 22 12.19 16.25 0.61
N GLN A 23 11.35 15.89 -0.37
CA GLN A 23 10.43 14.77 -0.23
C GLN A 23 11.17 13.47 -0.54
N LEU A 24 11.12 12.54 0.40
CA LEU A 24 11.71 11.22 0.26
C LEU A 24 10.62 10.14 0.15
N VAL A 25 10.90 9.09 -0.62
CA VAL A 25 9.97 7.95 -0.80
C VAL A 25 10.74 6.64 -0.67
N GLY A 26 10.14 5.65 -0.04
CA GLY A 26 10.71 4.33 0.12
C GLY A 26 11.69 4.21 1.28
N GLU A 27 12.80 3.53 1.06
CA GLU A 27 13.80 3.26 2.10
C GLU A 27 14.43 4.52 2.71
N PRO A 28 14.77 5.57 1.93
CA PRO A 28 15.23 6.83 2.51
C PRO A 28 14.21 7.48 3.45
N ALA A 29 12.92 7.44 3.09
CA ALA A 29 11.85 7.94 3.94
C ALA A 29 11.71 7.11 5.23
N LYS A 30 11.77 5.78 5.13
CA LYS A 30 11.70 4.88 6.28
C LYS A 30 12.83 5.16 7.28
N ARG A 31 14.05 5.42 6.80
CA ARG A 31 15.18 5.77 7.66
C ARG A 31 14.99 7.10 8.39
N GLN A 32 14.28 8.05 7.82
CA GLN A 32 13.97 9.32 8.47
C GLN A 32 12.89 9.22 9.55
N ALA A 33 12.11 8.13 9.61
CA ALA A 33 11.00 7.98 10.55
C ALA A 33 11.43 8.19 12.02
N VAL A 34 12.65 7.81 12.39
CA VAL A 34 13.17 7.95 13.75
C VAL A 34 13.39 9.42 14.13
N SER A 35 13.93 10.24 13.20
CA SER A 35 14.26 11.66 13.45
C SER A 35 13.15 12.64 13.05
N ASN A 36 12.22 12.20 12.19
CA ASN A 36 11.13 13.02 11.64
C ASN A 36 9.78 12.25 11.64
N PRO A 37 9.35 11.67 12.78
CA PRO A 37 8.17 10.78 12.81
C PRO A 37 6.87 11.50 12.44
N THR A 38 6.70 12.75 12.82
CA THR A 38 5.48 13.53 12.58
C THR A 38 5.25 13.91 11.12
N ASN A 39 6.30 13.87 10.30
CA ASN A 39 6.23 14.17 8.87
C ASN A 39 6.58 12.95 7.99
N THR A 40 6.67 11.77 8.58
CA THR A 40 6.91 10.52 7.86
C THR A 40 5.63 9.70 7.85
N ILE A 41 5.02 9.62 6.68
CA ILE A 41 3.72 9.00 6.47
C ILE A 41 3.91 7.57 5.97
N PHE A 42 3.31 6.61 6.64
CA PHE A 42 3.27 5.20 6.28
C PHE A 42 1.85 4.64 6.42
N ALA A 43 1.61 3.42 6.00
CA ALA A 43 0.31 2.74 6.08
C ALA A 43 -0.88 3.56 5.48
N ALA A 44 -0.62 4.48 4.54
CA ALA A 44 -1.65 5.30 3.90
C ALA A 44 -2.76 4.44 3.23
N LYS A 45 -2.45 3.19 2.88
CA LYS A 45 -3.40 2.19 2.37
C LYS A 45 -4.55 1.95 3.35
N ARG A 46 -4.33 2.04 4.67
CA ARG A 46 -5.36 1.91 5.71
C ARG A 46 -6.39 3.04 5.67
N LEU A 47 -6.00 4.22 5.16
CA LEU A 47 -6.82 5.43 5.12
C LEU A 47 -7.50 5.65 3.77
N ILE A 48 -7.03 5.00 2.69
CA ILE A 48 -7.50 5.27 1.33
C ILE A 48 -9.01 4.97 1.20
N GLY A 49 -9.76 5.93 0.67
CA GLY A 49 -11.21 5.83 0.49
C GLY A 49 -12.02 5.73 1.77
N ARG A 50 -11.45 6.11 2.94
CA ARG A 50 -12.11 6.02 4.23
C ARG A 50 -12.50 7.39 4.78
N LYS A 51 -13.62 7.42 5.53
CA LYS A 51 -14.08 8.60 6.26
C LYS A 51 -13.31 8.77 7.57
N PHE A 52 -13.02 10.02 7.93
CA PHE A 52 -12.29 10.38 9.15
C PHE A 52 -12.96 9.80 10.40
N ASP A 53 -14.30 9.88 10.49
CA ASP A 53 -15.08 9.42 11.64
C ASP A 53 -15.26 7.88 11.68
N GLY A 54 -14.66 7.14 10.73
CA GLY A 54 -14.71 5.68 10.69
C GLY A 54 -13.95 5.03 11.84
N GLY A 55 -14.50 3.98 12.45
CA GLY A 55 -13.92 3.34 13.64
C GLY A 55 -12.49 2.81 13.46
N SER A 56 -12.14 2.31 12.26
CA SER A 56 -10.77 1.89 11.94
C SER A 56 -9.81 3.08 11.90
N VAL A 57 -10.24 4.21 11.29
CA VAL A 57 -9.44 5.43 11.20
C VAL A 57 -9.19 6.04 12.59
N GLN A 58 -10.18 5.96 13.49
CA GLN A 58 -10.03 6.43 14.87
C GLN A 58 -8.97 5.64 15.65
N LYS A 59 -8.78 4.35 15.35
CA LYS A 59 -7.66 3.57 15.91
C LYS A 59 -6.32 4.04 15.35
N ASP A 60 -6.24 4.25 14.04
CA ASP A 60 -5.01 4.73 13.40
C ASP A 60 -4.60 6.12 13.91
N ILE A 61 -5.56 7.00 14.22
CA ILE A 61 -5.28 8.32 14.83
C ILE A 61 -4.58 8.19 16.18
N GLN A 62 -4.93 7.19 16.98
CA GLN A 62 -4.35 6.99 18.32
C GLN A 62 -2.93 6.42 18.27
N THR A 63 -2.59 5.69 17.20
CA THR A 63 -1.31 4.95 17.10
C THR A 63 -0.32 5.58 16.14
N SER A 64 -0.77 6.42 15.19
CA SER A 64 0.11 7.06 14.21
C SER A 64 0.91 8.20 14.82
N PRO A 65 2.23 8.29 14.56
CA PRO A 65 3.06 9.41 15.00
C PRO A 65 2.79 10.69 14.19
N PHE A 66 2.23 10.57 13.01
CA PHE A 66 1.85 11.67 12.12
C PHE A 66 0.36 12.02 12.30
N LYS A 67 0.00 13.22 11.87
CA LYS A 67 -1.35 13.73 12.09
C LYS A 67 -2.29 13.29 10.98
N ILE A 68 -3.38 12.61 11.36
CA ILE A 68 -4.52 12.30 10.49
C ILE A 68 -5.58 13.38 10.72
N ILE A 69 -6.11 13.96 9.66
CA ILE A 69 -7.01 15.11 9.68
C ILE A 69 -8.29 14.82 8.89
N LYS A 70 -9.35 15.54 9.22
CA LYS A 70 -10.60 15.51 8.46
C LYS A 70 -10.53 16.50 7.29
N ALA A 71 -10.74 16.00 6.08
CA ALA A 71 -10.89 16.84 4.89
C ALA A 71 -12.29 17.45 4.82
N ASP A 72 -12.48 18.46 3.97
CA ASP A 72 -13.76 19.18 3.81
C ASP A 72 -14.90 18.25 3.35
N ASN A 73 -14.57 17.20 2.59
CA ASN A 73 -15.52 16.17 2.17
C ASN A 73 -15.73 15.05 3.23
N GLY A 74 -15.11 15.17 4.39
CA GLY A 74 -15.20 14.23 5.50
C GLY A 74 -14.25 13.02 5.38
N ASP A 75 -13.41 12.94 4.38
CA ASP A 75 -12.42 11.87 4.23
C ASP A 75 -11.26 12.02 5.21
N ALA A 76 -10.59 10.89 5.52
CA ALA A 76 -9.37 10.90 6.29
C ALA A 76 -8.19 11.32 5.39
N TRP A 77 -7.54 12.42 5.74
CA TRP A 77 -6.34 12.93 5.11
C TRP A 77 -5.18 12.93 6.11
N VAL A 78 -3.98 13.19 5.65
CA VAL A 78 -2.78 13.30 6.49
C VAL A 78 -2.14 14.67 6.36
N GLU A 79 -1.42 15.09 7.39
CA GLU A 79 -0.64 16.33 7.37
C GLU A 79 0.86 15.99 7.39
N GLY A 80 1.62 16.62 6.49
CA GLY A 80 3.08 16.54 6.44
C GLY A 80 3.68 17.91 6.19
N LYS A 81 4.59 18.35 7.05
CA LYS A 81 5.25 19.69 7.00
C LYS A 81 4.24 20.83 6.79
N GLY A 82 3.11 20.79 7.53
CA GLY A 82 2.04 21.80 7.49
C GLY A 82 1.16 21.76 6.23
N LYS A 83 1.35 20.81 5.31
CA LYS A 83 0.50 20.63 4.14
C LYS A 83 -0.40 19.42 4.30
N LYS A 84 -1.60 19.49 3.72
CA LYS A 84 -2.60 18.42 3.75
C LYS A 84 -2.48 17.57 2.49
N TYR A 85 -2.50 16.25 2.67
CA TYR A 85 -2.43 15.28 1.58
C TYR A 85 -3.54 14.25 1.71
N SER A 86 -4.18 13.93 0.60
CA SER A 86 -5.06 12.76 0.55
C SER A 86 -4.24 11.47 0.55
N PRO A 87 -4.78 10.34 1.04
CA PRO A 87 -4.11 9.04 0.91
C PRO A 87 -3.78 8.67 -0.54
N ALA A 88 -4.61 9.10 -1.50
CA ALA A 88 -4.34 8.93 -2.92
C ALA A 88 -3.09 9.69 -3.39
N GLN A 89 -2.84 10.90 -2.86
CA GLN A 89 -1.61 11.65 -3.15
C GLN A 89 -0.38 10.96 -2.57
N ILE A 90 -0.44 10.48 -1.32
CA ILE A 90 0.65 9.70 -0.70
C ILE A 90 0.94 8.44 -1.52
N SER A 91 -0.10 7.70 -1.91
CA SER A 91 0.04 6.53 -2.78
C SER A 91 0.60 6.90 -4.16
N GLY A 92 0.22 8.07 -4.70
CA GLY A 92 0.74 8.61 -5.94
C GLY A 92 2.25 8.82 -5.92
N PHE A 93 2.81 9.34 -4.83
CA PHE A 93 4.26 9.49 -4.68
C PHE A 93 4.99 8.14 -4.67
N ILE A 94 4.38 7.12 -4.05
CA ILE A 94 4.92 5.76 -4.05
C ILE A 94 4.88 5.17 -5.46
N LEU A 95 3.76 5.32 -6.17
CA LEU A 95 3.62 4.84 -7.54
C LEU A 95 4.56 5.58 -8.51
N GLN A 96 4.82 6.87 -8.29
CA GLN A 96 5.82 7.62 -9.05
C GLN A 96 7.23 7.01 -8.87
N LYS A 97 7.60 6.63 -7.64
CA LYS A 97 8.86 5.92 -7.39
C LYS A 97 8.92 4.57 -8.10
N MET A 98 7.79 3.84 -8.20
CA MET A 98 7.70 2.60 -8.97
C MET A 98 7.87 2.85 -10.46
N LYS A 99 7.22 3.90 -10.99
CA LYS A 99 7.35 4.34 -12.37
C LYS A 99 8.82 4.66 -12.70
N GLU A 100 9.49 5.48 -11.90
CA GLU A 100 10.89 5.84 -12.06
C GLU A 100 11.81 4.61 -12.06
N THR A 101 11.54 3.64 -11.19
CA THR A 101 12.27 2.37 -11.13
C THR A 101 12.13 1.58 -12.44
N ALA A 102 10.90 1.50 -12.96
CA ALA A 102 10.62 0.82 -14.22
C ALA A 102 11.26 1.54 -15.42
N GLU A 103 11.16 2.87 -15.48
CA GLU A 103 11.75 3.70 -16.53
C GLU A 103 13.27 3.58 -16.58
N LYS A 104 13.91 3.62 -15.40
CA LYS A 104 15.36 3.44 -15.28
C LYS A 104 15.81 2.07 -15.81
N TYR A 105 15.03 1.02 -15.54
CA TYR A 105 15.35 -0.33 -16.01
C TYR A 105 15.12 -0.47 -17.52
N LEU A 106 14.01 0.07 -18.03
CA LEU A 106 13.61 -0.07 -19.43
C LEU A 106 14.31 0.92 -20.37
N GLY A 107 14.89 2.00 -19.85
CA GLY A 107 15.48 3.08 -20.64
C GLY A 107 14.48 3.88 -21.47
N GLN A 108 13.20 3.83 -21.11
CA GLN A 108 12.11 4.51 -21.82
C GLN A 108 10.99 4.92 -20.85
N GLU A 109 10.15 5.86 -21.29
CA GLU A 109 9.00 6.32 -20.53
C GLU A 109 7.98 5.18 -20.31
N VAL A 110 7.48 5.07 -19.07
CA VAL A 110 6.40 4.15 -18.68
C VAL A 110 5.11 4.92 -18.50
N LYS A 111 4.14 4.68 -19.38
CA LYS A 111 2.85 5.37 -19.38
C LYS A 111 1.72 4.56 -18.78
N LYS A 112 1.80 3.23 -18.84
CA LYS A 112 0.70 2.31 -18.51
C LYS A 112 1.10 1.40 -17.35
N ALA A 113 0.12 1.12 -16.48
CA ALA A 113 0.31 0.20 -15.36
C ALA A 113 -0.95 -0.61 -15.06
N VAL A 114 -0.75 -1.80 -14.53
CA VAL A 114 -1.75 -2.56 -13.78
C VAL A 114 -1.39 -2.39 -12.30
N ILE A 115 -2.38 -2.01 -11.47
CA ILE A 115 -2.18 -1.79 -10.03
C ILE A 115 -3.02 -2.82 -9.28
N THR A 116 -2.45 -3.36 -8.21
CA THR A 116 -3.14 -4.34 -7.37
C THR A 116 -3.74 -3.70 -6.12
N VAL A 117 -4.85 -4.27 -5.66
CA VAL A 117 -5.55 -3.88 -4.43
C VAL A 117 -6.00 -5.14 -3.68
N PRO A 118 -6.21 -5.08 -2.36
CA PRO A 118 -6.83 -6.16 -1.61
C PRO A 118 -8.18 -6.54 -2.21
N ALA A 119 -8.54 -7.82 -2.13
CA ALA A 119 -9.81 -8.32 -2.70
C ALA A 119 -11.04 -7.68 -2.04
N TYR A 120 -10.96 -7.29 -0.76
CA TYR A 120 -12.05 -6.64 -0.01
C TYR A 120 -12.20 -5.13 -0.27
N PHE A 121 -11.29 -4.50 -1.04
CA PHE A 121 -11.44 -3.07 -1.36
C PHE A 121 -12.77 -2.81 -2.05
N ASN A 122 -13.50 -1.82 -1.54
CA ASN A 122 -14.72 -1.33 -2.15
C ASN A 122 -14.43 -0.40 -3.35
N ASP A 123 -15.47 0.01 -4.05
CA ASP A 123 -15.36 0.84 -5.26
C ASP A 123 -14.67 2.18 -4.99
N SER A 124 -14.94 2.82 -3.84
CA SER A 124 -14.29 4.09 -3.47
C SER A 124 -12.78 3.92 -3.28
N GLN A 125 -12.34 2.83 -2.65
CA GLN A 125 -10.93 2.51 -2.44
C GLN A 125 -10.24 2.16 -3.76
N ARG A 126 -10.90 1.40 -4.63
CA ARG A 126 -10.41 1.08 -5.99
C ARG A 126 -10.28 2.32 -6.85
N GLN A 127 -11.28 3.21 -6.80
CA GLN A 127 -11.23 4.48 -7.52
C GLN A 127 -10.09 5.37 -7.00
N ALA A 128 -9.94 5.52 -5.69
CA ALA A 128 -8.85 6.28 -5.09
C ALA A 128 -7.46 5.73 -5.45
N THR A 129 -7.31 4.41 -5.56
CA THR A 129 -6.08 3.77 -6.05
C THR A 129 -5.84 4.08 -7.53
N LYS A 130 -6.89 4.07 -8.35
CA LYS A 130 -6.80 4.47 -9.76
C LYS A 130 -6.39 5.95 -9.90
N ASP A 131 -6.92 6.82 -9.04
CA ASP A 131 -6.57 8.23 -9.01
C ASP A 131 -5.12 8.44 -8.54
N ALA A 132 -4.62 7.65 -7.61
CA ALA A 132 -3.19 7.65 -7.24
C ALA A 132 -2.28 7.31 -8.44
N GLY A 133 -2.68 6.37 -9.28
CA GLY A 133 -1.97 6.05 -10.52
C GLY A 133 -1.93 7.25 -11.47
N LYS A 134 -3.04 7.96 -11.63
CA LYS A 134 -3.10 9.19 -12.46
C LYS A 134 -2.22 10.30 -11.89
N ILE A 135 -2.21 10.48 -10.56
CA ILE A 135 -1.33 11.45 -9.87
C ILE A 135 0.15 11.13 -10.16
N ALA A 136 0.51 9.85 -10.23
CA ALA A 136 1.86 9.41 -10.62
C ALA A 136 2.16 9.55 -12.13
N GLY A 137 1.22 10.04 -12.93
CA GLY A 137 1.37 10.16 -14.38
C GLY A 137 1.27 8.82 -15.11
N LEU A 138 0.47 7.88 -14.56
CA LEU A 138 0.22 6.57 -15.15
C LEU A 138 -1.23 6.47 -15.67
N GLU A 139 -1.39 5.91 -16.83
CA GLU A 139 -2.66 5.37 -17.32
C GLU A 139 -2.87 3.99 -16.66
N VAL A 140 -3.88 3.89 -15.80
CA VAL A 140 -4.19 2.64 -15.10
C VAL A 140 -5.09 1.78 -15.98
N GLU A 141 -4.49 0.81 -16.64
CA GLU A 141 -5.17 -0.11 -17.55
C GLU A 141 -6.18 -1.01 -16.80
N ARG A 142 -5.79 -1.47 -15.59
CA ARG A 142 -6.63 -2.35 -14.78
C ARG A 142 -6.26 -2.27 -13.31
N ILE A 143 -7.27 -2.41 -12.46
CA ILE A 143 -7.12 -2.73 -11.04
C ILE A 143 -7.38 -4.23 -10.88
N VAL A 144 -6.45 -4.95 -10.27
CA VAL A 144 -6.49 -6.41 -10.08
C VAL A 144 -6.42 -6.73 -8.59
N ASN A 145 -7.11 -7.77 -8.15
CA ASN A 145 -7.01 -8.22 -6.76
C ASN A 145 -5.63 -8.81 -6.46
N GLU A 146 -5.03 -8.42 -5.34
CA GLU A 146 -3.71 -8.90 -4.89
C GLU A 146 -3.61 -10.43 -4.86
N PRO A 147 -4.59 -11.18 -4.30
CA PRO A 147 -4.53 -12.64 -4.31
C PRO A 147 -4.57 -13.24 -5.73
N THR A 148 -5.28 -12.61 -6.66
CA THR A 148 -5.29 -13.02 -8.08
C THR A 148 -3.92 -12.81 -8.71
N ALA A 149 -3.30 -11.64 -8.47
CA ALA A 149 -1.97 -11.34 -8.97
C ALA A 149 -0.90 -12.29 -8.40
N ALA A 150 -1.00 -12.63 -7.11
CA ALA A 150 -0.12 -13.59 -6.45
C ALA A 150 -0.27 -15.00 -7.06
N ALA A 151 -1.50 -15.45 -7.28
CA ALA A 151 -1.78 -16.73 -7.92
C ALA A 151 -1.23 -16.81 -9.35
N LEU A 152 -1.38 -15.73 -10.13
CA LEU A 152 -0.81 -15.60 -11.48
C LEU A 152 0.72 -15.63 -11.44
N ALA A 153 1.34 -14.89 -10.52
CA ALA A 153 2.80 -14.84 -10.37
C ALA A 153 3.40 -16.22 -9.98
N TYR A 154 2.65 -17.00 -9.21
CA TYR A 154 3.02 -18.37 -8.86
C TYR A 154 2.83 -19.37 -10.02
N GLY A 155 2.21 -18.96 -11.12
CA GLY A 155 2.00 -19.79 -12.30
C GLY A 155 0.79 -20.73 -12.20
N LEU A 156 -0.20 -20.38 -11.38
CA LEU A 156 -1.42 -21.16 -11.21
C LEU A 156 -2.36 -21.06 -12.41
N ASP A 157 -2.16 -20.11 -13.31
CA ASP A 157 -2.83 -20.01 -14.61
C ASP A 157 -2.65 -21.24 -15.51
N LYS A 158 -1.58 -22.01 -15.24
CA LYS A 158 -1.28 -23.26 -15.95
C LYS A 158 -1.99 -24.48 -15.37
N LYS A 159 -2.62 -24.37 -14.21
CA LYS A 159 -3.44 -25.42 -13.60
C LYS A 159 -4.83 -25.42 -14.26
N LYS A 160 -5.33 -26.61 -14.61
CA LYS A 160 -6.65 -26.73 -15.26
C LYS A 160 -7.81 -26.37 -14.34
N SER A 161 -7.74 -26.73 -13.05
CA SER A 161 -8.73 -26.37 -12.02
C SER A 161 -8.19 -26.62 -10.62
N GLY A 162 -8.79 -25.96 -9.64
CA GLY A 162 -8.49 -26.20 -8.22
C GLY A 162 -8.86 -25.04 -7.32
N THR A 163 -8.91 -25.32 -6.03
CA THR A 163 -9.09 -24.30 -4.98
C THR A 163 -7.75 -24.04 -4.32
N VAL A 164 -7.41 -22.78 -4.12
CA VAL A 164 -6.17 -22.36 -3.47
C VAL A 164 -6.46 -21.31 -2.39
N ALA A 165 -5.66 -21.32 -1.33
CA ALA A 165 -5.62 -20.26 -0.35
C ALA A 165 -4.40 -19.37 -0.62
N VAL A 166 -4.61 -18.07 -0.65
CA VAL A 166 -3.54 -17.07 -0.71
C VAL A 166 -3.46 -16.41 0.66
N TYR A 167 -2.32 -16.55 1.32
CA TYR A 167 -2.00 -15.97 2.61
C TYR A 167 -1.02 -14.83 2.39
N ASP A 168 -1.46 -13.60 2.65
CA ASP A 168 -0.68 -12.38 2.44
C ASP A 168 -0.54 -11.62 3.76
N LEU A 169 0.63 -11.73 4.40
CA LEU A 169 0.99 -10.98 5.58
C LEU A 169 2.03 -9.92 5.18
N GLY A 170 1.52 -8.70 4.98
CA GLY A 170 2.33 -7.55 4.60
C GLY A 170 2.87 -6.75 5.79
N GLY A 171 3.41 -5.56 5.50
CA GLY A 171 3.87 -4.63 6.53
C GLY A 171 2.74 -3.97 7.31
N GLY A 172 1.58 -3.79 6.70
CA GLY A 172 0.46 -3.04 7.30
C GLY A 172 -0.86 -3.81 7.39
N THR A 173 -1.05 -4.87 6.61
CA THR A 173 -2.29 -5.67 6.59
C THR A 173 -1.98 -7.15 6.54
N PHE A 174 -2.92 -7.95 7.04
CA PHE A 174 -2.99 -9.38 6.85
C PHE A 174 -4.24 -9.72 6.04
N ASP A 175 -4.08 -10.47 4.97
CA ASP A 175 -5.14 -10.88 4.08
C ASP A 175 -5.07 -12.37 3.78
N ILE A 176 -6.20 -13.05 3.86
CA ILE A 176 -6.35 -14.43 3.42
C ILE A 176 -7.52 -14.53 2.44
N SER A 177 -7.29 -15.15 1.30
CA SER A 177 -8.30 -15.30 0.26
C SER A 177 -8.34 -16.72 -0.26
N ILE A 178 -9.54 -17.21 -0.47
CA ILE A 178 -9.81 -18.49 -1.14
C ILE A 178 -10.19 -18.20 -2.58
N LEU A 179 -9.42 -18.76 -3.52
CA LEU A 179 -9.67 -18.63 -4.95
C LEU A 179 -10.03 -19.98 -5.54
N GLU A 180 -11.00 -19.98 -6.42
CA GLU A 180 -11.26 -21.07 -7.34
C GLU A 180 -10.63 -20.73 -8.70
N ILE A 181 -9.91 -21.71 -9.26
CA ILE A 181 -9.24 -21.59 -10.55
C ILE A 181 -9.88 -22.59 -11.49
N GLY A 182 -10.35 -22.13 -12.64
CA GLY A 182 -10.91 -22.98 -13.67
C GLY A 182 -10.75 -22.33 -15.05
N ASP A 183 -10.22 -23.06 -16.01
CA ASP A 183 -10.06 -22.64 -17.41
C ASP A 183 -9.41 -21.27 -17.61
N GLY A 184 -8.40 -20.94 -16.77
CA GLY A 184 -7.71 -19.66 -16.80
C GLY A 184 -8.44 -18.50 -16.11
N VAL A 185 -9.60 -18.78 -15.51
CA VAL A 185 -10.36 -17.81 -14.71
C VAL A 185 -10.03 -17.96 -13.22
N PHE A 186 -9.83 -16.84 -12.55
CA PHE A 186 -9.60 -16.77 -11.10
C PHE A 186 -10.79 -16.09 -10.45
N GLU A 187 -11.52 -16.82 -9.62
CA GLU A 187 -12.65 -16.32 -8.88
C GLU A 187 -12.32 -16.28 -7.39
N VAL A 188 -12.44 -15.10 -6.75
CA VAL A 188 -12.30 -14.97 -5.29
C VAL A 188 -13.61 -15.43 -4.64
N LYS A 189 -13.59 -16.58 -3.99
CA LYS A 189 -14.77 -17.16 -3.30
C LYS A 189 -15.02 -16.54 -1.93
N SER A 190 -13.94 -16.25 -1.21
CA SER A 190 -14.01 -15.56 0.07
C SER A 190 -12.70 -14.85 0.36
N THR A 191 -12.79 -13.78 1.11
CA THR A 191 -11.64 -13.04 1.61
C THR A 191 -11.92 -12.59 3.05
N ASN A 192 -10.90 -12.63 3.89
CA ASN A 192 -10.92 -12.11 5.25
C ASN A 192 -9.52 -11.65 5.61
N GLY A 193 -9.36 -11.01 6.76
CA GLY A 193 -8.06 -10.55 7.23
C GLY A 193 -8.20 -9.51 8.33
N ASP A 194 -7.08 -8.85 8.62
CA ASP A 194 -7.03 -7.74 9.56
C ASP A 194 -6.29 -6.57 8.91
N THR A 195 -6.98 -5.45 8.75
CA THR A 195 -6.42 -4.23 8.15
C THR A 195 -5.48 -3.48 9.07
N SER A 196 -5.32 -3.95 10.32
CA SER A 196 -4.45 -3.37 11.34
C SER A 196 -3.49 -4.43 11.92
N LEU A 197 -3.13 -5.44 11.12
CA LEU A 197 -2.16 -6.47 11.46
C LEU A 197 -1.13 -6.61 10.34
N GLY A 198 0.11 -6.30 10.63
CA GLY A 198 1.23 -6.42 9.72
C GLY A 198 2.56 -6.34 10.46
N GLY A 199 3.67 -6.33 9.73
CA GLY A 199 5.02 -6.25 10.31
C GLY A 199 5.21 -5.04 11.23
N GLU A 200 4.59 -3.90 10.90
CA GLU A 200 4.65 -2.69 11.76
C GLU A 200 4.00 -2.90 13.12
N ASP A 201 2.95 -3.70 13.20
CA ASP A 201 2.28 -3.98 14.48
C ASP A 201 3.14 -4.91 15.34
N PHE A 202 3.87 -5.86 14.75
CA PHE A 202 4.87 -6.67 15.46
C PHE A 202 6.03 -5.83 15.98
N ASP A 203 6.54 -4.89 15.17
CA ASP A 203 7.58 -3.95 15.59
C ASP A 203 7.10 -3.12 16.79
N ASN A 204 5.87 -2.62 16.77
CA ASN A 204 5.26 -1.86 17.87
C ASN A 204 5.13 -2.69 19.15
N VAL A 205 4.75 -3.97 19.07
CA VAL A 205 4.70 -4.87 20.24
C VAL A 205 6.09 -5.02 20.86
N LEU A 206 7.13 -5.16 20.03
CA LEU A 206 8.51 -5.26 20.51
C LEU A 206 8.98 -3.95 21.15
N VAL A 207 8.68 -2.80 20.54
CA VAL A 207 8.99 -1.48 21.10
C VAL A 207 8.33 -1.29 22.47
N ASN A 208 7.03 -1.61 22.57
CA ASN A 208 6.29 -1.50 23.84
C ASN A 208 6.86 -2.41 24.93
N TYR A 209 7.26 -3.63 24.56
CA TYR A 209 7.92 -4.54 25.48
C TYR A 209 9.24 -3.94 26.01
N LEU A 210 10.10 -3.45 25.10
CA LEU A 210 11.35 -2.81 25.50
C LEU A 210 11.13 -1.59 26.41
N VAL A 211 10.16 -0.74 26.09
CA VAL A 211 9.81 0.42 26.92
C VAL A 211 9.30 0.01 28.31
N SER A 212 8.61 -1.14 28.43
CA SER A 212 8.13 -1.63 29.73
C SER A 212 9.23 -2.22 30.61
N GLU A 213 10.32 -2.67 30.01
CA GLU A 213 11.46 -3.28 30.74
C GLU A 213 12.52 -2.25 31.17
N PHE A 214 12.49 -1.04 30.61
CA PHE A 214 13.41 0.05 30.90
C PHE A 214 12.69 1.29 31.48
#